data_3889efcd8381b9d92ec3588d7a920ff8
#
_entry.id   3889efcd8381b9d92ec3588d7a920ff8
#
_cell.length_a   1.000
_cell.length_b   1.000
_cell.length_c   1.000
_cell.angle_alpha   90.00
_cell.angle_beta   90.00
_cell.angle_gamma   90.00
#
_symmetry.space_group_name_H-M   'P 1'
#
loop_
_entity.id
_entity.type
_entity.pdbx_description
1 polymer ?
#
loop_
_entity_poly.entity_id
_entity_poly.type
_entity_poly.pdbx_seq_one_letter_code
_entity_poly.pdbx_strand_id
1 'polypeptide(L)'
;MADEPQVKLNYTQGCGDCGNRRVELPAPLPEIGDDFDWDVRDYDGYRLFMLEELAARFPERRNWTPADMEVVLVESLSVVLDQLSDMQDRVQAEAFLETARRPDTVRRLLQMIGYKPLLHTAEDVSSAQDLESLWRHYPHLMEEAKRKGPESIHQQQRMVTEQDYRNQLMPHPLVLDADAYSDWSGSWHSHHVVVRLINNLTLDEALTQEKIAGDAEDVADAFARFAVQLDDYYREQEIAPGRMPAIEGASARTLLQSVIKRQRMVGQEVLLQDATLVGVVLSISVRIAGDYFRSEIQDAVRSALVDQSDGFFAPGYLQFGEDVVASDIIEMLMVLDGVESVCINRMKRIGSIYADQSGSGRIVLAGHEVAVLEDNAVIPERGSLRIILHGGKPG
;
A
#
# COMPACT_ATOMS: atom_id res chain seq x y z
N MET A 1 43.90 -2.96 -16.22
CA MET A 1 43.64 -1.72 -17.00
C MET A 1 42.22 -1.86 -17.51
N ALA A 2 41.30 -1.14 -16.93
CA ALA A 2 39.91 -1.13 -17.40
C ALA A 2 39.86 -0.26 -18.66
N ASP A 3 39.32 -0.81 -19.75
CA ASP A 3 39.09 -0.05 -20.98
C ASP A 3 38.07 1.07 -20.70
N GLU A 4 38.36 2.28 -21.19
CA GLU A 4 37.41 3.39 -21.10
C GLU A 4 36.12 3.08 -21.84
N PRO A 5 34.97 3.39 -21.26
CA PRO A 5 33.68 3.15 -21.90
C PRO A 5 33.53 4.01 -23.15
N GLN A 6 33.54 3.36 -24.32
CA GLN A 6 33.30 4.03 -25.60
C GLN A 6 31.81 4.22 -25.85
N VAL A 7 31.30 5.44 -25.68
CA VAL A 7 29.96 5.80 -26.12
C VAL A 7 29.97 6.10 -27.63
N LYS A 8 29.49 5.17 -28.46
CA LYS A 8 29.26 5.42 -29.90
C LYS A 8 27.83 5.92 -30.11
N LEU A 9 27.69 7.21 -30.33
CA LEU A 9 26.45 7.82 -30.82
C LEU A 9 26.42 7.70 -32.35
N ASN A 10 25.51 6.91 -32.90
CA ASN A 10 25.39 6.71 -34.34
C ASN A 10 24.17 7.50 -34.85
N TYR A 11 24.43 8.65 -35.48
CA TYR A 11 23.39 9.56 -35.99
C TYR A 11 23.03 9.35 -37.48
N THR A 12 23.61 8.34 -38.14
CA THR A 12 23.59 8.26 -39.62
C THR A 12 22.58 7.30 -40.22
N GLN A 13 21.76 6.62 -39.45
CA GLN A 13 20.68 5.78 -39.99
C GLN A 13 19.34 6.28 -39.51
N GLY A 14 18.47 6.58 -40.50
CA GLY A 14 17.11 7.04 -40.25
C GLY A 14 16.32 6.11 -39.35
N CYS A 15 15.46 6.70 -38.57
CA CYS A 15 14.63 6.18 -37.48
C CYS A 15 14.06 4.78 -37.68
N GLY A 16 14.85 3.73 -37.53
CA GLY A 16 14.38 2.38 -37.33
C GLY A 16 14.58 1.89 -35.91
N ASP A 17 15.48 2.52 -35.17
CA ASP A 17 15.87 2.06 -33.82
C ASP A 17 16.35 3.23 -32.93
N CYS A 18 15.52 4.26 -32.87
CA CYS A 18 15.75 5.39 -31.96
C CYS A 18 15.59 4.92 -30.52
N GLY A 19 16.65 4.48 -29.89
CA GLY A 19 16.62 4.28 -28.46
C GLY A 19 17.44 3.15 -27.87
N ASN A 20 18.10 2.32 -28.64
CA ASN A 20 19.01 1.33 -28.05
C ASN A 20 20.34 2.01 -27.65
N ARG A 21 20.29 2.67 -26.50
CA ARG A 21 21.50 3.00 -25.74
C ARG A 21 22.05 1.68 -25.17
N ARG A 22 22.97 1.03 -25.87
CA ARG A 22 23.84 0.05 -25.21
C ARG A 22 24.90 0.82 -24.43
N VAL A 23 24.59 1.08 -23.19
CA VAL A 23 25.61 1.46 -22.21
C VAL A 23 26.16 0.14 -21.68
N GLU A 24 27.36 -0.24 -22.10
CA GLU A 24 28.11 -1.27 -21.39
C GLU A 24 28.51 -0.65 -20.05
N LEU A 25 27.79 -1.02 -19.02
CA LEU A 25 28.18 -0.68 -17.66
C LEU A 25 29.50 -1.42 -17.36
N PRO A 26 30.45 -0.77 -16.67
CA PRO A 26 31.62 -1.49 -16.18
C PRO A 26 31.14 -2.67 -15.34
N ALA A 27 31.94 -3.74 -15.38
CA ALA A 27 31.66 -4.91 -14.55
C ALA A 27 31.42 -4.44 -13.11
N PRO A 28 30.39 -4.94 -12.41
CA PRO A 28 30.17 -4.60 -11.02
C PRO A 28 31.46 -4.85 -10.24
N LEU A 29 31.81 -3.91 -9.38
CA LEU A 29 32.92 -4.12 -8.45
C LEU A 29 32.63 -5.43 -7.72
N PRO A 30 33.68 -6.27 -7.48
CA PRO A 30 33.49 -7.48 -6.72
C PRO A 30 32.82 -7.12 -5.38
N GLU A 31 31.79 -7.85 -5.03
CA GLU A 31 31.17 -7.71 -3.72
C GLU A 31 32.26 -8.00 -2.68
N ILE A 32 32.68 -6.96 -1.98
CA ILE A 32 33.52 -7.11 -0.79
C ILE A 32 32.54 -7.53 0.30
N GLY A 33 32.41 -8.84 0.51
CA GLY A 33 31.64 -9.39 1.61
C GLY A 33 32.23 -9.00 2.97
N ASP A 34 31.43 -9.18 4.04
CA ASP A 34 31.88 -9.01 5.42
C ASP A 34 33.08 -9.91 5.78
N ASP A 35 33.37 -10.92 4.95
CA ASP A 35 34.46 -11.90 5.09
C ASP A 35 35.76 -11.46 4.37
N PHE A 36 35.87 -10.21 3.93
CA PHE A 36 37.09 -9.72 3.33
C PHE A 36 38.13 -9.53 4.44
N ASP A 37 38.87 -10.60 4.68
CA ASP A 37 39.98 -10.61 5.62
C ASP A 37 41.19 -9.91 4.97
N TRP A 38 41.45 -8.71 5.41
CA TRP A 38 42.71 -8.05 5.10
C TRP A 38 43.76 -8.62 6.06
N ASP A 39 44.60 -9.52 5.59
CA ASP A 39 45.66 -10.21 6.36
C ASP A 39 46.49 -9.29 7.28
N VAL A 40 46.35 -7.99 7.17
CA VAL A 40 47.07 -6.96 7.90
C VAL A 40 46.19 -6.17 8.88
N ARG A 41 44.87 -6.48 9.00
CA ARG A 41 43.94 -5.68 9.84
C ARG A 41 43.65 -6.28 11.23
N ASP A 42 44.11 -7.49 11.49
CA ASP A 42 44.06 -8.17 12.77
C ASP A 42 45.37 -8.06 13.53
N TYR A 43 45.35 -8.50 14.81
CA TYR A 43 46.52 -8.48 15.66
C TYR A 43 47.71 -9.22 15.04
N ASP A 44 47.49 -10.42 14.51
CA ASP A 44 48.56 -11.24 13.95
C ASP A 44 49.13 -10.65 12.67
N GLY A 45 48.29 -10.11 11.80
CA GLY A 45 48.71 -9.40 10.60
C GLY A 45 49.52 -8.16 10.88
N TYR A 46 49.07 -7.29 11.81
CA TYR A 46 49.82 -6.11 12.21
C TYR A 46 51.16 -6.47 12.86
N ARG A 47 51.15 -7.50 13.73
CA ARG A 47 52.37 -7.99 14.36
C ARG A 47 53.38 -8.52 13.35
N LEU A 48 52.93 -9.34 12.40
CA LEU A 48 53.79 -9.90 11.34
C LEU A 48 54.38 -8.79 10.51
N PHE A 49 53.52 -7.88 9.97
CA PHE A 49 53.95 -6.76 9.15
C PHE A 49 54.99 -5.89 9.85
N MET A 50 54.75 -5.50 11.10
CA MET A 50 55.69 -4.67 11.84
C MET A 50 57.01 -5.37 12.17
N LEU A 51 56.99 -6.68 12.42
CA LEU A 51 58.20 -7.46 12.64
C LEU A 51 59.03 -7.64 11.36
N GLU A 52 58.35 -7.83 10.22
CA GLU A 52 59.01 -7.87 8.88
C GLU A 52 59.65 -6.52 8.55
N GLU A 53 58.96 -5.41 8.78
CA GLU A 53 59.53 -4.06 8.59
C GLU A 53 60.69 -3.81 9.56
N LEU A 54 60.58 -4.24 10.81
CA LEU A 54 61.65 -4.12 11.77
C LEU A 54 62.90 -4.88 11.32
N ALA A 55 62.72 -6.12 10.88
CA ALA A 55 63.81 -6.96 10.34
C ALA A 55 64.44 -6.39 9.06
N ALA A 56 63.66 -5.80 8.18
CA ALA A 56 64.14 -5.15 6.96
C ALA A 56 64.98 -3.88 7.24
N ARG A 57 64.61 -3.11 8.28
CA ARG A 57 65.29 -1.86 8.66
C ARG A 57 66.56 -2.10 9.45
N PHE A 58 66.66 -3.24 10.16
CA PHE A 58 67.79 -3.62 10.98
C PHE A 58 68.41 -4.94 10.55
N PRO A 59 68.96 -5.05 9.35
CA PRO A 59 69.49 -6.30 8.77
C PRO A 59 70.70 -6.86 9.54
N GLU A 60 71.33 -6.04 10.39
CA GLU A 60 72.45 -6.44 11.23
C GLU A 60 71.99 -7.39 12.38
N ARG A 61 70.72 -7.29 12.81
CA ARG A 61 70.15 -8.05 13.89
C ARG A 61 69.30 -9.20 13.36
N ARG A 62 69.91 -10.41 13.34
CA ARG A 62 69.28 -11.57 12.71
C ARG A 62 68.36 -12.37 13.63
N ASN A 63 68.45 -12.20 14.93
CA ASN A 63 67.67 -12.97 15.89
C ASN A 63 66.86 -12.00 16.77
N TRP A 64 65.57 -12.10 16.68
CA TRP A 64 64.59 -11.38 17.52
C TRP A 64 63.98 -12.36 18.51
N THR A 65 63.98 -12.01 19.78
CA THR A 65 63.37 -12.80 20.84
C THR A 65 62.14 -12.08 21.41
N PRO A 66 61.15 -12.79 21.95
CA PRO A 66 59.98 -12.16 22.56
C PRO A 66 60.31 -11.25 23.77
N ALA A 67 61.51 -11.37 24.31
CA ALA A 67 61.97 -10.54 25.44
C ALA A 67 62.63 -9.24 24.98
N ASP A 68 62.83 -9.05 23.69
CA ASP A 68 63.43 -7.82 23.17
C ASP A 68 62.41 -6.67 23.26
N MET A 69 62.92 -5.51 23.67
CA MET A 69 62.08 -4.35 23.93
C MET A 69 61.29 -3.90 22.68
N GLU A 70 61.91 -4.01 21.52
CA GLU A 70 61.29 -3.67 20.23
C GLU A 70 60.14 -4.62 19.88
N VAL A 71 60.29 -5.93 20.16
CA VAL A 71 59.24 -6.91 19.95
C VAL A 71 58.05 -6.67 20.90
N VAL A 72 58.31 -6.36 22.17
CA VAL A 72 57.25 -6.01 23.15
C VAL A 72 56.53 -4.73 22.71
N LEU A 73 57.23 -3.73 22.17
CA LEU A 73 56.62 -2.50 21.63
C LEU A 73 55.75 -2.82 20.40
N VAL A 74 56.23 -3.65 19.47
CA VAL A 74 55.45 -4.10 18.30
C VAL A 74 54.19 -4.81 18.73
N GLU A 75 54.26 -5.75 19.66
CA GLU A 75 53.10 -6.48 20.17
C GLU A 75 52.07 -5.54 20.85
N SER A 76 52.54 -4.55 21.62
CA SER A 76 51.68 -3.56 22.24
C SER A 76 50.97 -2.67 21.20
N LEU A 77 51.73 -2.27 20.18
CA LEU A 77 51.17 -1.45 19.08
C LEU A 77 50.18 -2.26 18.22
N SER A 78 50.46 -3.56 17.96
CA SER A 78 49.56 -4.44 17.25
C SER A 78 48.19 -4.52 17.93
N VAL A 79 48.13 -4.63 19.26
CA VAL A 79 46.85 -4.62 19.99
C VAL A 79 46.10 -3.32 19.82
N VAL A 80 46.81 -2.19 19.87
CA VAL A 80 46.17 -0.87 19.66
C VAL A 80 45.65 -0.72 18.23
N LEU A 81 46.40 -1.18 17.21
CA LEU A 81 46.02 -1.12 15.83
C LEU A 81 44.81 -2.02 15.55
N ASP A 82 44.76 -3.22 16.10
CA ASP A 82 43.64 -4.13 16.03
C ASP A 82 42.37 -3.50 16.60
N GLN A 83 42.46 -2.91 17.82
CA GLN A 83 41.33 -2.18 18.41
C GLN A 83 40.86 -0.99 17.53
N LEU A 84 41.80 -0.24 16.96
CA LEU A 84 41.45 0.88 16.07
C LEU A 84 40.80 0.40 14.77
N SER A 85 41.28 -0.71 14.22
CA SER A 85 40.68 -1.35 13.03
C SER A 85 39.24 -1.79 13.32
N ASP A 86 39.00 -2.52 14.43
CA ASP A 86 37.66 -2.93 14.85
C ASP A 86 36.74 -1.70 15.08
N MET A 87 37.24 -0.63 15.70
CA MET A 87 36.46 0.60 15.83
C MET A 87 36.11 1.23 14.48
N GLN A 88 37.04 1.23 13.53
CA GLN A 88 36.80 1.77 12.19
C GLN A 88 35.73 0.96 11.46
N ASP A 89 35.83 -0.36 11.51
CA ASP A 89 34.86 -1.26 10.86
C ASP A 89 33.47 -1.13 11.47
N ARG A 90 33.37 -0.97 12.79
CA ARG A 90 32.10 -0.68 13.47
C ARG A 90 31.51 0.68 12.99
N VAL A 91 32.32 1.70 12.89
CA VAL A 91 31.86 3.02 12.41
C VAL A 91 31.36 2.90 10.98
N GLN A 92 32.05 2.18 10.10
CA GLN A 92 31.63 1.95 8.72
C GLN A 92 30.35 1.17 8.65
N ALA A 93 30.24 0.06 9.40
CA ALA A 93 29.04 -0.75 9.44
C ALA A 93 27.82 0.03 9.95
N GLU A 94 27.98 0.87 10.98
CA GLU A 94 26.91 1.69 11.52
C GLU A 94 26.58 2.95 10.68
N ALA A 95 27.36 3.25 9.65
CA ALA A 95 27.10 4.40 8.76
C ALA A 95 25.96 4.14 7.75
N PHE A 96 25.65 2.89 7.45
CA PHE A 96 24.63 2.52 6.48
C PHE A 96 23.49 1.76 7.14
N LEU A 97 22.27 2.04 6.70
CA LEU A 97 21.06 1.43 7.26
C LEU A 97 21.07 -0.11 7.14
N GLU A 98 21.58 -0.63 6.03
CA GLU A 98 21.61 -2.06 5.74
C GLU A 98 22.55 -2.83 6.70
N THR A 99 23.73 -2.27 6.95
CA THR A 99 24.77 -2.92 7.78
C THR A 99 24.70 -2.55 9.25
N ALA A 100 23.97 -1.49 9.61
CA ALA A 100 23.81 -1.07 11.00
C ALA A 100 23.12 -2.14 11.84
N ARG A 101 23.69 -2.47 13.00
CA ARG A 101 23.20 -3.49 13.93
C ARG A 101 22.70 -2.92 15.25
N ARG A 102 23.05 -1.69 15.57
CA ARG A 102 22.67 -1.04 16.82
C ARG A 102 21.29 -0.39 16.70
N PRO A 103 20.34 -0.71 17.58
CA PRO A 103 18.99 -0.14 17.53
C PRO A 103 18.95 1.39 17.55
N ASP A 104 19.84 2.03 18.32
CA ASP A 104 19.93 3.49 18.38
C ASP A 104 20.39 4.10 17.04
N THR A 105 21.35 3.48 16.37
CA THR A 105 21.84 3.90 15.05
C THR A 105 20.77 3.71 14.00
N VAL A 106 20.15 2.52 13.93
CA VAL A 106 19.07 2.23 12.99
C VAL A 106 17.93 3.24 13.15
N ARG A 107 17.50 3.51 14.38
CA ARG A 107 16.45 4.51 14.64
C ARG A 107 16.84 5.91 14.12
N ARG A 108 18.08 6.33 14.36
CA ARG A 108 18.57 7.64 13.89
C ARG A 108 18.63 7.71 12.36
N LEU A 109 19.15 6.67 11.71
CA LEU A 109 19.21 6.59 10.24
C LEU A 109 17.82 6.61 9.63
N LEU A 110 16.86 5.86 10.20
CA LEU A 110 15.45 5.89 9.76
C LEU A 110 14.83 7.28 9.93
N GLN A 111 15.12 7.97 11.04
CA GLN A 111 14.66 9.34 11.24
C GLN A 111 15.24 10.33 10.24
N MET A 112 16.50 10.15 9.81
CA MET A 112 17.14 11.01 8.79
C MET A 112 16.44 10.91 7.43
N ILE A 113 15.91 9.75 7.06
CA ILE A 113 15.12 9.56 5.84
C ILE A 113 13.64 9.97 6.01
N GLY A 114 13.23 10.42 7.21
CA GLY A 114 11.87 10.85 7.51
C GLY A 114 10.94 9.78 8.05
N TYR A 115 11.38 8.52 8.10
CA TYR A 115 10.61 7.43 8.69
C TYR A 115 10.58 7.52 10.22
N LYS A 116 9.41 7.40 10.82
CA LYS A 116 9.21 7.51 12.27
C LYS A 116 8.81 6.15 12.87
N PRO A 117 9.77 5.32 13.27
CA PRO A 117 9.49 3.96 13.74
C PRO A 117 8.50 3.89 14.90
N LEU A 118 8.48 4.91 15.77
CA LEU A 118 7.55 4.98 16.91
C LEU A 118 6.07 5.03 16.50
N LEU A 119 5.75 5.61 15.36
CA LEU A 119 4.37 5.70 14.86
C LEU A 119 3.89 4.37 14.27
N HIS A 120 4.83 3.53 13.84
CA HIS A 120 4.54 2.25 13.16
C HIS A 120 4.76 1.03 14.08
N THR A 121 4.94 1.26 15.38
CA THR A 121 5.16 0.20 16.38
C THR A 121 3.92 0.12 17.30
N ALA A 122 3.72 -1.03 17.93
CA ALA A 122 2.57 -1.27 18.81
C ALA A 122 2.41 -0.21 19.92
N GLU A 123 1.19 -0.03 20.40
CA GLU A 123 0.76 1.02 21.35
C GLU A 123 1.59 1.13 22.63
N ASP A 124 2.22 0.04 23.07
CA ASP A 124 2.98 0.00 24.32
C ASP A 124 4.35 0.71 24.24
N VAL A 125 4.76 1.18 23.06
CA VAL A 125 6.05 1.82 22.83
C VAL A 125 5.90 3.32 22.73
N SER A 126 6.09 4.01 23.86
CA SER A 126 5.92 5.48 23.94
C SER A 126 7.22 6.25 23.82
N SER A 127 8.37 5.62 24.06
CA SER A 127 9.67 6.29 24.05
C SER A 127 10.67 5.64 23.11
N ALA A 128 11.69 6.43 22.72
CA ALA A 128 12.82 5.91 21.93
C ALA A 128 13.58 4.78 22.65
N GLN A 129 13.66 4.82 23.98
CA GLN A 129 14.33 3.80 24.77
C GLN A 129 13.54 2.49 24.79
N ASP A 130 12.20 2.57 24.85
CA ASP A 130 11.33 1.39 24.80
C ASP A 130 11.42 0.72 23.42
N LEU A 131 11.44 1.50 22.34
CA LEU A 131 11.65 0.99 20.99
C LEU A 131 13.01 0.27 20.84
N GLU A 132 14.08 0.89 21.32
CA GLU A 132 15.41 0.31 21.26
C GLU A 132 15.50 -0.98 22.10
N SER A 133 14.81 -1.03 23.25
CA SER A 133 14.73 -2.24 24.07
C SER A 133 13.92 -3.34 23.40
N LEU A 134 12.81 -2.98 22.75
CA LEU A 134 11.99 -3.89 21.96
C LEU A 134 12.82 -4.52 20.82
N TRP A 135 13.55 -3.72 20.07
CA TRP A 135 14.39 -4.19 18.97
C TRP A 135 15.57 -5.07 19.41
N ARG A 136 16.09 -4.85 20.63
CA ARG A 136 17.09 -5.78 21.21
C ARG A 136 16.50 -7.15 21.54
N HIS A 137 15.25 -7.21 22.00
CA HIS A 137 14.56 -8.47 22.27
C HIS A 137 14.02 -9.16 21.02
N TYR A 138 13.59 -8.36 20.04
CA TYR A 138 12.98 -8.84 18.80
C TYR A 138 13.68 -8.23 17.57
N PRO A 139 14.87 -8.75 17.19
CA PRO A 139 15.65 -8.19 16.06
C PRO A 139 14.91 -8.18 14.73
N HIS A 140 13.98 -9.11 14.51
CA HIS A 140 13.18 -9.17 13.28
C HIS A 140 12.33 -7.92 13.05
N LEU A 141 11.85 -7.27 14.12
CA LEU A 141 11.10 -6.00 14.01
C LEU A 141 11.99 -4.85 13.56
N MET A 142 13.26 -4.85 13.96
CA MET A 142 14.24 -3.88 13.50
C MET A 142 14.55 -4.08 12.01
N GLU A 143 14.72 -5.33 11.57
CA GLU A 143 14.94 -5.64 10.14
C GLU A 143 13.72 -5.28 9.29
N GLU A 144 12.51 -5.49 9.80
CA GLU A 144 11.29 -5.03 9.14
C GLU A 144 11.25 -3.51 9.02
N ALA A 145 11.63 -2.77 10.05
CA ALA A 145 11.73 -1.32 10.03
C ALA A 145 12.79 -0.82 9.03
N LYS A 146 13.95 -1.50 8.92
CA LYS A 146 14.97 -1.20 7.93
C LYS A 146 14.45 -1.35 6.50
N ARG A 147 13.59 -2.34 6.24
CA ARG A 147 12.96 -2.53 4.92
C ARG A 147 11.89 -1.49 4.64
N LYS A 148 10.98 -1.25 5.59
CA LYS A 148 9.86 -0.30 5.45
C LYS A 148 10.31 1.15 5.35
N GLY A 149 11.42 1.52 6.02
CA GLY A 149 11.93 2.89 6.01
C GLY A 149 12.24 3.41 4.60
N PRO A 150 13.13 2.79 3.82
CA PRO A 150 13.40 3.18 2.43
C PRO A 150 12.17 3.08 1.53
N GLU A 151 11.31 2.08 1.73
CA GLU A 151 10.07 1.91 0.97
C GLU A 151 9.14 3.11 1.16
N SER A 152 9.07 3.66 2.37
CA SER A 152 8.24 4.84 2.67
C SER A 152 8.64 6.11 1.91
N ILE A 153 9.90 6.23 1.46
CA ILE A 153 10.35 7.38 0.64
C ILE A 153 9.66 7.39 -0.73
N HIS A 154 9.36 6.22 -1.26
CA HIS A 154 8.71 6.08 -2.56
C HIS A 154 7.18 6.24 -2.49
N GLN A 155 6.62 6.23 -1.30
CA GLN A 155 5.20 6.45 -1.11
C GLN A 155 4.88 7.95 -1.19
N GLN A 156 3.97 8.32 -2.09
CA GLN A 156 3.49 9.68 -2.19
C GLN A 156 2.61 10.03 -0.98
N GLN A 157 3.13 10.88 -0.09
CA GLN A 157 2.42 11.30 1.12
C GLN A 157 1.58 12.57 0.94
N ARG A 158 1.63 13.20 -0.24
CA ARG A 158 0.89 14.43 -0.53
C ARG A 158 -0.08 14.20 -1.67
N MET A 159 -1.26 14.75 -1.52
CA MET A 159 -2.29 14.76 -2.55
C MET A 159 -2.00 15.87 -3.55
N VAL A 160 -1.44 15.51 -4.71
CA VAL A 160 -1.08 16.43 -5.80
C VAL A 160 -1.92 16.15 -7.03
N THR A 161 -2.03 14.88 -7.42
CA THR A 161 -2.80 14.42 -8.56
C THR A 161 -4.14 13.84 -8.12
N GLU A 162 -5.07 13.71 -9.04
CA GLU A 162 -6.37 13.05 -8.81
C GLU A 162 -6.19 11.63 -8.26
N GLN A 163 -5.22 10.90 -8.79
CA GLN A 163 -4.88 9.56 -8.34
C GLN A 163 -4.34 9.54 -6.89
N ASP A 164 -3.62 10.59 -6.46
CA ASP A 164 -3.13 10.66 -5.08
C ASP A 164 -4.29 10.79 -4.08
N TYR A 165 -5.31 11.60 -4.41
CA TYR A 165 -6.52 11.71 -3.58
C TYR A 165 -7.21 10.36 -3.43
N ARG A 166 -7.35 9.62 -4.52
CA ARG A 166 -7.91 8.26 -4.49
C ARG A 166 -7.07 7.32 -3.63
N ASN A 167 -5.77 7.22 -3.90
CA ASN A 167 -4.86 6.30 -3.21
C ASN A 167 -4.75 6.56 -1.71
N GLN A 168 -4.84 7.84 -1.29
CA GLN A 168 -4.74 8.20 0.11
C GLN A 168 -6.07 8.03 0.88
N LEU A 169 -7.21 8.13 0.20
CA LEU A 169 -8.52 7.98 0.82
C LEU A 169 -9.04 6.54 0.82
N MET A 170 -8.66 5.73 -0.16
CA MET A 170 -9.08 4.32 -0.24
C MET A 170 -8.76 3.48 1.01
N PRO A 171 -7.59 3.65 1.68
CA PRO A 171 -7.30 2.91 2.91
C PRO A 171 -8.09 3.38 4.13
N HIS A 172 -8.84 4.49 4.04
CA HIS A 172 -9.60 5.03 5.17
C HIS A 172 -10.79 4.12 5.50
N PRO A 173 -11.00 3.68 6.76
CA PRO A 173 -12.03 2.70 7.13
C PRO A 173 -13.47 3.08 6.79
N LEU A 174 -13.76 4.39 6.64
CA LEU A 174 -15.09 4.86 6.21
C LEU A 174 -15.31 4.80 4.71
N VAL A 175 -14.26 4.68 3.91
CA VAL A 175 -14.33 4.81 2.45
C VAL A 175 -14.36 3.43 1.81
N LEU A 176 -15.40 3.15 1.04
CA LEU A 176 -15.51 1.95 0.21
C LEU A 176 -14.89 2.18 -1.17
N ASP A 177 -15.12 3.37 -1.72
CA ASP A 177 -14.53 3.77 -2.99
C ASP A 177 -14.36 5.28 -3.04
N ALA A 178 -13.33 5.75 -3.75
CA ALA A 178 -13.03 7.15 -3.91
C ALA A 178 -12.54 7.44 -5.32
N ASP A 179 -12.97 8.55 -5.87
CA ASP A 179 -12.46 9.09 -7.13
C ASP A 179 -12.28 10.60 -7.01
N ALA A 180 -11.43 11.16 -7.85
CA ALA A 180 -11.19 12.59 -7.87
C ALA A 180 -11.06 13.11 -9.30
N TYR A 181 -11.55 14.31 -9.50
CA TYR A 181 -11.40 15.03 -10.76
C TYR A 181 -11.16 16.51 -10.50
N SER A 182 -10.55 17.17 -11.45
CA SER A 182 -10.26 18.61 -11.38
C SER A 182 -11.15 19.38 -12.33
N ASP A 183 -11.73 20.47 -11.85
CA ASP A 183 -12.51 21.39 -12.67
C ASP A 183 -11.98 22.82 -12.52
N TRP A 184 -12.18 23.61 -13.56
CA TRP A 184 -11.80 25.01 -13.61
C TRP A 184 -12.94 25.89 -13.09
N SER A 185 -12.79 26.47 -11.88
CA SER A 185 -13.81 27.31 -11.25
C SER A 185 -13.96 28.72 -11.87
N GLY A 186 -13.15 29.04 -12.90
CA GLY A 186 -13.07 30.38 -13.50
C GLY A 186 -11.91 31.22 -12.97
N SER A 187 -11.36 30.89 -11.81
CA SER A 187 -10.23 31.59 -11.16
C SER A 187 -9.06 30.66 -10.87
N TRP A 188 -9.34 29.40 -10.48
CA TRP A 188 -8.35 28.37 -10.16
C TRP A 188 -8.94 26.99 -10.40
N HIS A 189 -8.07 25.97 -10.38
CA HIS A 189 -8.50 24.58 -10.41
C HIS A 189 -8.97 24.15 -9.02
N SER A 190 -10.19 23.62 -8.94
CA SER A 190 -10.73 22.98 -7.76
C SER A 190 -10.71 21.47 -7.94
N HIS A 191 -10.28 20.73 -6.91
CA HIS A 191 -10.34 19.29 -6.91
C HIS A 191 -11.63 18.83 -6.26
N HIS A 192 -12.39 18.04 -6.99
CA HIS A 192 -13.61 17.41 -6.49
C HIS A 192 -13.28 15.96 -6.15
N VAL A 193 -13.48 15.61 -4.90
CA VAL A 193 -13.27 14.25 -4.40
C VAL A 193 -14.62 13.63 -4.11
N VAL A 194 -14.96 12.61 -4.88
CA VAL A 194 -16.20 11.86 -4.74
C VAL A 194 -15.92 10.61 -3.95
N VAL A 195 -16.68 10.37 -2.89
CA VAL A 195 -16.48 9.20 -2.02
C VAL A 195 -17.76 8.41 -1.86
N ARG A 196 -17.63 7.09 -1.82
CA ARG A 196 -18.66 6.16 -1.39
C ARG A 196 -18.29 5.64 -0.01
N LEU A 197 -19.20 5.82 0.94
CA LEU A 197 -18.96 5.45 2.34
C LEU A 197 -19.59 4.09 2.68
N ILE A 198 -19.07 3.47 3.74
CA ILE A 198 -19.62 2.22 4.30
C ILE A 198 -21.08 2.42 4.70
N ASN A 199 -21.84 1.34 4.71
CA ASN A 199 -23.24 1.28 5.16
C ASN A 199 -24.12 2.40 4.55
N ASN A 200 -23.75 2.84 3.34
CA ASN A 200 -24.47 3.91 2.63
C ASN A 200 -24.61 5.22 3.42
N LEU A 201 -23.65 5.51 4.27
CA LEU A 201 -23.55 6.80 4.98
C LEU A 201 -23.38 7.96 3.99
N THR A 202 -23.91 9.11 4.38
CA THR A 202 -23.63 10.37 3.67
C THR A 202 -22.57 11.19 4.39
N LEU A 203 -21.88 12.05 3.67
CA LEU A 203 -20.77 12.86 4.22
C LEU A 203 -21.19 13.75 5.39
N ASP A 204 -22.40 14.28 5.37
CA ASP A 204 -22.87 15.27 6.37
C ASP A 204 -23.63 14.63 7.53
N GLU A 205 -23.81 13.33 7.49
CA GLU A 205 -24.52 12.60 8.52
C GLU A 205 -23.64 12.37 9.76
N ALA A 206 -24.23 12.54 10.95
CA ALA A 206 -23.52 12.26 12.19
C ALA A 206 -23.31 10.75 12.38
N LEU A 207 -22.08 10.40 12.69
CA LEU A 207 -21.67 9.01 12.93
C LEU A 207 -22.14 8.55 14.31
N THR A 208 -22.85 7.44 14.35
CA THR A 208 -23.24 6.72 15.56
C THR A 208 -22.72 5.31 15.51
N GLN A 209 -22.62 4.65 16.66
CA GLN A 209 -22.15 3.25 16.73
C GLN A 209 -22.98 2.30 15.85
N GLU A 210 -24.29 2.46 15.86
CA GLU A 210 -25.22 1.66 15.05
C GLU A 210 -25.00 1.84 13.55
N LYS A 211 -24.77 3.08 13.11
CA LYS A 211 -24.53 3.37 11.68
C LYS A 211 -23.19 2.85 11.17
N ILE A 212 -22.16 2.87 12.02
CA ILE A 212 -20.84 2.32 11.68
C ILE A 212 -20.88 0.80 11.67
N ALA A 213 -21.57 0.19 12.64
CA ALA A 213 -21.68 -1.27 12.74
C ALA A 213 -22.57 -1.87 11.63
N GLY A 214 -23.54 -1.12 11.09
CA GLY A 214 -24.46 -1.61 10.07
C GLY A 214 -25.25 -2.82 10.57
N ASP A 215 -25.22 -3.90 9.80
CA ASP A 215 -25.91 -5.16 10.07
C ASP A 215 -25.14 -6.13 11.00
N ALA A 216 -24.09 -5.67 11.67
CA ALA A 216 -23.31 -6.53 12.57
C ALA A 216 -24.11 -6.95 13.80
N GLU A 217 -24.00 -8.22 14.22
CA GLU A 217 -24.70 -8.78 15.37
C GLU A 217 -24.25 -8.10 16.68
N ASP A 218 -22.98 -7.76 16.82
CA ASP A 218 -22.43 -7.04 17.97
C ASP A 218 -21.94 -5.63 17.55
N VAL A 219 -22.78 -4.64 17.82
CA VAL A 219 -22.54 -3.24 17.48
C VAL A 219 -21.32 -2.69 18.22
N ALA A 220 -21.14 -3.06 19.49
CA ALA A 220 -20.04 -2.52 20.29
C ALA A 220 -18.68 -3.06 19.82
N ASP A 221 -18.60 -4.35 19.48
CA ASP A 221 -17.38 -4.97 18.98
C ASP A 221 -17.02 -4.46 17.57
N ALA A 222 -18.01 -4.30 16.69
CA ALA A 222 -17.82 -3.73 15.36
C ALA A 222 -17.31 -2.28 15.44
N PHE A 223 -17.87 -1.48 16.32
CA PHE A 223 -17.42 -0.11 16.53
C PHE A 223 -16.01 -0.05 17.13
N ALA A 224 -15.68 -0.92 18.08
CA ALA A 224 -14.33 -1.00 18.65
C ALA A 224 -13.28 -1.36 17.60
N ARG A 225 -13.57 -2.34 16.73
CA ARG A 225 -12.68 -2.69 15.60
C ARG A 225 -12.50 -1.54 14.63
N PHE A 226 -13.58 -0.86 14.29
CA PHE A 226 -13.54 0.33 13.44
C PHE A 226 -12.68 1.44 14.07
N ALA A 227 -12.81 1.70 15.35
CA ALA A 227 -12.03 2.71 16.06
C ALA A 227 -10.53 2.39 16.03
N VAL A 228 -10.15 1.12 16.23
CA VAL A 228 -8.76 0.67 16.12
C VAL A 228 -8.24 0.87 14.69
N GLN A 229 -8.97 0.43 13.68
CA GLN A 229 -8.57 0.61 12.27
C GLN A 229 -8.40 2.09 11.90
N LEU A 230 -9.28 2.95 12.41
CA LEU A 230 -9.20 4.39 12.16
C LEU A 230 -7.98 5.02 12.86
N ASP A 231 -7.65 4.58 14.07
CA ASP A 231 -6.48 5.06 14.80
C ASP A 231 -5.19 4.61 14.11
N ASP A 232 -5.13 3.35 13.67
CA ASP A 232 -4.01 2.83 12.88
C ASP A 232 -3.83 3.60 11.57
N TYR A 233 -4.91 3.85 10.86
CA TYR A 233 -4.87 4.67 9.64
C TYR A 233 -4.34 6.09 9.92
N TYR A 234 -4.81 6.76 10.98
CA TYR A 234 -4.34 8.09 11.33
C TYR A 234 -2.87 8.10 11.78
N ARG A 235 -2.40 7.04 12.41
CA ARG A 235 -0.96 6.88 12.72
C ARG A 235 -0.13 6.76 11.45
N GLU A 236 -0.54 5.94 10.52
CA GLU A 236 0.14 5.79 9.22
C GLU A 236 0.19 7.13 8.47
N GLN A 237 -0.87 7.90 8.53
CA GLN A 237 -0.95 9.24 7.93
C GLN A 237 -0.25 10.34 8.76
N GLU A 238 0.44 9.99 9.84
CA GLU A 238 1.12 10.93 10.74
C GLU A 238 0.21 12.06 11.29
N ILE A 239 -1.07 11.78 11.49
CA ILE A 239 -2.00 12.73 12.09
C ILE A 239 -1.84 12.68 13.61
N ALA A 240 -1.46 13.81 14.21
CA ALA A 240 -1.25 13.88 15.66
C ALA A 240 -2.55 13.58 16.43
N PRO A 241 -2.51 12.80 17.53
CA PRO A 241 -3.70 12.44 18.32
C PRO A 241 -4.58 13.62 18.74
N GLY A 242 -3.98 14.77 19.07
CA GLY A 242 -4.70 15.99 19.44
C GLY A 242 -5.42 16.70 18.28
N ARG A 243 -5.27 16.23 17.04
CA ARG A 243 -5.96 16.73 15.85
C ARG A 243 -6.99 15.75 15.29
N MET A 244 -7.12 14.59 15.91
CA MET A 244 -8.13 13.61 15.55
C MET A 244 -9.50 14.09 16.07
N PRO A 245 -10.52 14.20 15.22
CA PRO A 245 -11.87 14.47 15.69
C PRO A 245 -12.41 13.24 16.45
N ALA A 246 -13.25 13.49 17.46
CA ALA A 246 -13.98 12.40 18.11
C ALA A 246 -14.88 11.70 17.08
N ILE A 247 -14.94 10.36 17.12
CA ILE A 247 -15.70 9.57 16.15
C ILE A 247 -17.21 9.79 16.36
N GLU A 248 -17.67 9.66 17.61
CA GLU A 248 -19.09 9.83 17.93
C GLU A 248 -19.55 11.27 17.76
N GLY A 249 -20.59 11.45 16.97
CA GLY A 249 -21.20 12.75 16.71
C GLY A 249 -20.47 13.60 15.66
N ALA A 250 -19.28 13.16 15.20
CA ALA A 250 -18.64 13.80 14.05
C ALA A 250 -19.35 13.38 12.76
N SER A 251 -19.26 14.21 11.72
CA SER A 251 -19.66 13.79 10.38
C SER A 251 -18.49 13.11 9.66
N ALA A 252 -18.79 12.19 8.74
CA ALA A 252 -17.79 11.57 7.89
C ALA A 252 -16.95 12.62 7.15
N ARG A 253 -17.57 13.73 6.73
CA ARG A 253 -16.87 14.87 6.14
C ARG A 253 -15.77 15.43 7.05
N THR A 254 -16.03 15.55 8.36
CA THR A 254 -15.06 16.08 9.31
C THR A 254 -13.84 15.16 9.43
N LEU A 255 -14.06 13.85 9.47
CA LEU A 255 -12.99 12.85 9.53
C LEU A 255 -12.13 12.89 8.27
N LEU A 256 -12.73 12.80 7.09
CA LEU A 256 -12.02 12.83 5.82
C LEU A 256 -11.31 14.16 5.56
N GLN A 257 -11.93 15.28 5.94
CA GLN A 257 -11.27 16.58 5.83
C GLN A 257 -10.03 16.72 6.70
N SER A 258 -9.93 16.03 7.82
CA SER A 258 -8.72 16.03 8.66
C SER A 258 -7.52 15.49 7.89
N VAL A 259 -7.72 14.41 7.13
CA VAL A 259 -6.73 13.78 6.26
C VAL A 259 -6.38 14.70 5.09
N ILE A 260 -7.39 15.16 4.36
CA ILE A 260 -7.18 16.03 3.19
C ILE A 260 -6.45 17.32 3.59
N LYS A 261 -6.83 17.98 4.68
CA LYS A 261 -6.15 19.18 5.16
C LYS A 261 -4.68 18.94 5.53
N ARG A 262 -4.33 17.72 5.95
CA ARG A 262 -2.96 17.37 6.29
C ARG A 262 -2.10 17.16 5.04
N GLN A 263 -2.67 16.58 3.99
CA GLN A 263 -1.93 16.09 2.83
C GLN A 263 -2.09 16.93 1.57
N ARG A 264 -3.17 17.72 1.44
CA ARG A 264 -3.38 18.57 0.26
C ARG A 264 -2.28 19.61 0.11
N MET A 265 -2.04 20.03 -1.11
CA MET A 265 -1.14 21.16 -1.38
C MET A 265 -1.73 22.48 -0.88
N VAL A 266 -0.85 23.36 -0.45
CA VAL A 266 -1.24 24.70 0.01
C VAL A 266 -1.81 25.50 -1.17
N GLY A 267 -2.97 26.11 -0.96
CA GLY A 267 -3.65 26.93 -1.98
C GLY A 267 -4.58 26.16 -2.92
N GLN A 268 -4.63 24.84 -2.82
CA GLN A 268 -5.62 24.04 -3.58
C GLN A 268 -6.95 23.97 -2.82
N GLU A 269 -8.04 24.18 -3.56
CA GLU A 269 -9.39 23.96 -3.08
C GLU A 269 -9.79 22.51 -3.33
N VAL A 270 -10.28 21.84 -2.27
CA VAL A 270 -10.75 20.46 -2.34
C VAL A 270 -12.17 20.38 -1.82
N LEU A 271 -13.07 19.91 -2.66
CA LEU A 271 -14.49 19.76 -2.39
C LEU A 271 -14.83 18.27 -2.27
N LEU A 272 -15.33 17.87 -1.10
CA LEU A 272 -15.82 16.50 -0.89
C LEU A 272 -17.28 16.40 -1.31
N GLN A 273 -17.61 15.38 -2.08
CA GLN A 273 -18.94 15.09 -2.59
C GLN A 273 -19.32 13.62 -2.35
N ASP A 274 -20.58 13.36 -2.10
CA ASP A 274 -21.10 12.00 -2.05
C ASP A 274 -21.20 11.42 -3.47
N ALA A 275 -20.97 10.12 -3.57
CA ALA A 275 -21.16 9.36 -4.81
C ALA A 275 -22.63 9.37 -5.24
N THR A 276 -22.90 9.56 -6.52
CA THR A 276 -24.24 9.44 -7.07
C THR A 276 -24.56 7.97 -7.33
N LEU A 277 -25.36 7.36 -6.46
CA LEU A 277 -25.79 5.98 -6.60
C LEU A 277 -26.92 5.85 -7.63
N VAL A 278 -26.69 5.02 -8.65
CA VAL A 278 -27.65 4.74 -9.71
C VAL A 278 -28.19 3.32 -9.55
N GLY A 279 -29.43 3.21 -9.10
CA GLY A 279 -30.10 1.92 -8.99
C GLY A 279 -30.34 1.28 -10.35
N VAL A 280 -30.02 -0.01 -10.47
CA VAL A 280 -30.23 -0.80 -11.68
C VAL A 280 -31.43 -1.73 -11.51
N VAL A 281 -32.30 -1.77 -12.48
CA VAL A 281 -33.38 -2.75 -12.59
C VAL A 281 -32.92 -3.85 -13.54
N LEU A 282 -32.69 -5.03 -12.97
CA LEU A 282 -32.24 -6.21 -13.71
C LEU A 282 -33.25 -7.34 -13.65
N SER A 283 -33.63 -7.88 -14.81
CA SER A 283 -34.44 -9.10 -14.93
C SER A 283 -33.71 -10.08 -15.81
N ILE A 284 -33.41 -11.25 -15.26
CA ILE A 284 -32.64 -12.30 -15.91
C ILE A 284 -33.43 -13.61 -15.96
N SER A 285 -33.27 -14.36 -17.04
CA SER A 285 -33.74 -15.75 -17.16
C SER A 285 -32.52 -16.66 -17.16
N VAL A 286 -32.50 -17.60 -16.25
CA VAL A 286 -31.43 -18.60 -16.08
C VAL A 286 -31.97 -20.00 -16.36
N ARG A 287 -31.32 -20.71 -17.26
CA ARG A 287 -31.58 -22.11 -17.53
C ARG A 287 -30.67 -22.98 -16.68
N ILE A 288 -31.27 -23.90 -15.93
CA ILE A 288 -30.58 -24.74 -14.96
C ILE A 288 -30.49 -26.17 -15.48
N ALA A 289 -29.33 -26.78 -15.31
CA ALA A 289 -29.12 -28.21 -15.59
C ALA A 289 -30.03 -29.10 -14.74
N GLY A 290 -30.44 -30.22 -15.30
CA GLY A 290 -31.47 -31.09 -14.69
C GLY A 290 -31.08 -31.68 -13.33
N ASP A 291 -29.83 -31.68 -12.96
CA ASP A 291 -29.29 -32.27 -11.73
C ASP A 291 -29.29 -31.34 -10.51
N TYR A 292 -29.47 -30.03 -10.70
CA TYR A 292 -29.40 -29.03 -9.66
C TYR A 292 -30.78 -28.58 -9.14
N PHE A 293 -30.80 -28.11 -7.87
CA PHE A 293 -32.00 -27.54 -7.28
C PHE A 293 -32.19 -26.07 -7.61
N ARG A 294 -33.44 -25.66 -7.85
CA ARG A 294 -33.76 -24.27 -8.21
C ARG A 294 -33.41 -23.27 -7.10
N SER A 295 -33.64 -23.63 -5.83
CA SER A 295 -33.35 -22.78 -4.68
C SER A 295 -31.84 -22.49 -4.58
N GLU A 296 -31.01 -23.53 -4.73
CA GLU A 296 -29.56 -23.42 -4.67
C GLU A 296 -29.01 -22.47 -5.75
N ILE A 297 -29.43 -22.66 -6.99
CA ILE A 297 -29.02 -21.79 -8.09
C ILE A 297 -29.56 -20.37 -7.95
N GLN A 298 -30.78 -20.21 -7.43
CA GLN A 298 -31.34 -18.88 -7.17
C GLN A 298 -30.51 -18.11 -6.15
N ASP A 299 -30.12 -18.76 -5.07
CA ASP A 299 -29.30 -18.16 -4.03
C ASP A 299 -27.89 -17.88 -4.54
N ALA A 300 -27.28 -18.80 -5.31
CA ALA A 300 -25.99 -18.59 -5.93
C ALA A 300 -25.98 -17.41 -6.92
N VAL A 301 -26.98 -17.30 -7.79
CA VAL A 301 -27.15 -16.18 -8.74
C VAL A 301 -27.39 -14.87 -8.01
N ARG A 302 -28.19 -14.89 -6.93
CA ARG A 302 -28.42 -13.70 -6.11
C ARG A 302 -27.14 -13.24 -5.44
N SER A 303 -26.41 -14.18 -4.82
CA SER A 303 -25.13 -13.88 -4.17
C SER A 303 -24.13 -13.33 -5.16
N ALA A 304 -23.95 -13.95 -6.32
CA ALA A 304 -23.04 -13.47 -7.36
C ALA A 304 -23.34 -12.04 -7.84
N LEU A 305 -24.57 -11.57 -7.75
CA LEU A 305 -24.94 -10.22 -8.19
C LEU A 305 -25.00 -9.19 -7.07
N VAL A 306 -25.55 -9.55 -5.90
CA VAL A 306 -25.99 -8.61 -4.85
C VAL A 306 -25.13 -8.69 -3.60
N ASP A 307 -24.29 -9.71 -3.42
CA ASP A 307 -23.40 -9.81 -2.26
C ASP A 307 -22.53 -8.57 -2.14
N GLN A 308 -22.42 -8.05 -0.91
CA GLN A 308 -21.65 -6.83 -0.64
C GLN A 308 -20.13 -7.05 -0.67
N SER A 309 -19.65 -8.28 -0.53
CA SER A 309 -18.23 -8.61 -0.55
C SER A 309 -17.71 -8.97 -1.94
N ASP A 310 -18.40 -9.88 -2.63
CA ASP A 310 -17.91 -10.50 -3.86
C ASP A 310 -18.89 -10.41 -5.04
N GLY A 311 -20.03 -9.74 -4.88
CA GLY A 311 -21.04 -9.58 -5.92
C GLY A 311 -20.62 -8.63 -7.03
N PHE A 312 -21.21 -8.76 -8.21
CA PHE A 312 -20.99 -7.87 -9.36
C PHE A 312 -21.26 -6.39 -9.03
N PHE A 313 -22.24 -6.10 -8.20
CA PHE A 313 -22.56 -4.76 -7.72
C PHE A 313 -21.98 -4.45 -6.34
N ALA A 314 -21.01 -5.26 -5.88
CA ALA A 314 -20.29 -4.98 -4.65
C ALA A 314 -19.55 -3.64 -4.70
N PRO A 315 -19.39 -2.95 -3.57
CA PRO A 315 -18.59 -1.74 -3.51
C PRO A 315 -17.15 -1.99 -3.95
N GLY A 316 -16.68 -1.20 -4.93
CA GLY A 316 -15.31 -1.32 -5.46
C GLY A 316 -15.15 -2.29 -6.64
N TYR A 317 -16.16 -3.09 -6.98
CA TYR A 317 -16.11 -3.93 -8.17
C TYR A 317 -16.28 -3.07 -9.44
N LEU A 318 -17.33 -2.25 -9.51
CA LEU A 318 -17.53 -1.27 -10.58
C LEU A 318 -16.90 0.07 -10.15
N GLN A 319 -16.07 0.64 -11.04
CA GLN A 319 -15.46 1.95 -10.80
C GLN A 319 -16.45 3.08 -11.06
N PHE A 320 -16.12 4.29 -10.59
CA PHE A 320 -16.89 5.49 -10.92
C PHE A 320 -16.98 5.71 -12.42
N GLY A 321 -18.19 5.95 -12.91
CA GLY A 321 -18.45 6.16 -14.35
C GLY A 321 -18.30 4.93 -15.23
N GLU A 322 -18.05 3.76 -14.64
CA GLU A 322 -17.96 2.51 -15.38
C GLU A 322 -19.34 2.03 -15.80
N ASP A 323 -19.49 1.74 -17.09
CA ASP A 323 -20.77 1.30 -17.64
C ASP A 323 -21.08 -0.14 -17.23
N VAL A 324 -22.35 -0.40 -16.93
CA VAL A 324 -22.80 -1.76 -16.69
C VAL A 324 -23.01 -2.46 -18.02
N VAL A 325 -22.22 -3.50 -18.28
CA VAL A 325 -22.26 -4.27 -19.52
C VAL A 325 -22.90 -5.63 -19.30
N ALA A 326 -23.84 -5.98 -20.16
CA ALA A 326 -24.59 -7.23 -20.08
C ALA A 326 -23.71 -8.47 -20.24
N SER A 327 -22.63 -8.38 -21.05
CA SER A 327 -21.70 -9.49 -21.25
C SER A 327 -20.99 -9.89 -19.95
N ASP A 328 -20.62 -8.92 -19.12
CA ASP A 328 -19.86 -9.16 -17.90
C ASP A 328 -20.73 -9.84 -16.85
N ILE A 329 -22.01 -9.42 -16.78
CA ILE A 329 -23.02 -10.10 -15.95
C ILE A 329 -23.24 -11.54 -16.42
N ILE A 330 -23.35 -11.76 -17.73
CA ILE A 330 -23.54 -13.10 -18.30
C ILE A 330 -22.29 -13.95 -18.03
N GLU A 331 -21.09 -13.42 -18.22
CA GLU A 331 -19.83 -14.10 -17.98
C GLU A 331 -19.75 -14.60 -16.51
N MET A 332 -20.00 -13.71 -15.56
CA MET A 332 -19.99 -14.05 -14.13
C MET A 332 -21.00 -15.14 -13.80
N LEU A 333 -22.21 -15.07 -14.32
CA LEU A 333 -23.25 -16.04 -14.05
C LEU A 333 -23.03 -17.39 -14.74
N MET A 334 -22.38 -17.41 -15.92
CA MET A 334 -22.06 -18.65 -16.64
C MET A 334 -20.92 -19.45 -15.99
N VAL A 335 -20.16 -18.86 -15.09
CA VAL A 335 -19.13 -19.58 -14.30
C VAL A 335 -19.76 -20.41 -13.17
N LEU A 336 -21.01 -20.10 -12.77
CA LEU A 336 -21.70 -20.83 -11.71
C LEU A 336 -22.04 -22.26 -12.14
N ASP A 337 -21.73 -23.23 -11.30
CA ASP A 337 -22.07 -24.63 -11.51
C ASP A 337 -23.58 -24.83 -11.64
N GLY A 338 -24.00 -25.55 -12.64
CA GLY A 338 -25.43 -25.85 -12.89
C GLY A 338 -26.16 -24.83 -13.74
N VAL A 339 -25.52 -23.76 -14.19
CA VAL A 339 -26.07 -22.78 -15.12
C VAL A 339 -25.74 -23.20 -16.56
N GLU A 340 -26.77 -23.46 -17.39
CA GLU A 340 -26.58 -23.81 -18.79
C GLU A 340 -26.62 -22.58 -19.72
N SER A 341 -27.48 -21.62 -19.42
CA SER A 341 -27.58 -20.40 -20.21
C SER A 341 -28.22 -19.25 -19.41
N VAL A 342 -27.81 -18.04 -19.69
CA VAL A 342 -28.32 -16.82 -19.08
C VAL A 342 -28.84 -15.89 -20.18
N CYS A 343 -29.99 -15.28 -19.95
CA CYS A 343 -30.55 -14.27 -20.84
C CYS A 343 -31.02 -13.07 -20.01
N ILE A 344 -30.60 -11.87 -20.39
CA ILE A 344 -31.05 -10.63 -19.77
C ILE A 344 -32.32 -10.15 -20.45
N ASN A 345 -33.43 -10.22 -19.74
CA ASN A 345 -34.75 -9.83 -20.24
C ASN A 345 -34.97 -8.32 -20.13
N ARG A 346 -34.39 -7.70 -19.11
CA ARG A 346 -34.53 -6.27 -18.85
C ARG A 346 -33.30 -5.77 -18.12
N MET A 347 -32.77 -4.65 -18.60
CA MET A 347 -31.65 -3.97 -17.98
C MET A 347 -31.82 -2.46 -18.18
N LYS A 348 -32.06 -1.72 -17.11
CA LYS A 348 -32.23 -0.28 -17.18
C LYS A 348 -31.88 0.43 -15.87
N ARG A 349 -31.61 1.74 -15.95
CA ARG A 349 -31.55 2.61 -14.77
C ARG A 349 -32.94 2.69 -14.12
N ILE A 350 -32.98 2.81 -12.81
CA ILE A 350 -34.23 3.00 -12.08
C ILE A 350 -34.91 4.32 -12.50
N GLY A 351 -36.23 4.31 -12.56
CA GLY A 351 -37.03 5.46 -12.97
C GLY A 351 -37.82 5.17 -14.25
N SER A 352 -38.94 5.87 -14.39
CA SER A 352 -39.86 5.70 -15.53
C SER A 352 -39.37 6.33 -16.84
N ILE A 353 -38.46 7.33 -16.73
CA ILE A 353 -37.91 8.06 -17.87
C ILE A 353 -36.81 7.28 -18.61
N TYR A 354 -36.20 6.29 -17.98
CA TYR A 354 -35.14 5.53 -18.63
C TYR A 354 -35.69 4.35 -19.41
N ALA A 355 -35.30 4.25 -20.68
CA ALA A 355 -35.65 3.14 -21.54
C ALA A 355 -34.93 1.86 -21.14
N ASP A 356 -35.51 0.72 -21.54
CA ASP A 356 -34.85 -0.57 -21.40
C ASP A 356 -33.64 -0.66 -22.33
N GLN A 357 -32.50 -1.01 -21.80
CA GLN A 357 -31.23 -1.10 -22.53
C GLN A 357 -30.77 -2.55 -22.71
N SER A 358 -31.65 -3.53 -22.47
CA SER A 358 -31.32 -4.95 -22.71
C SER A 358 -30.93 -5.23 -24.16
N GLY A 359 -31.51 -4.50 -25.11
CA GLY A 359 -31.16 -4.60 -26.54
C GLY A 359 -29.81 -4.00 -26.93
N SER A 360 -29.33 -2.95 -26.22
CA SER A 360 -27.99 -2.36 -26.40
C SER A 360 -26.92 -3.09 -25.57
N GLY A 361 -27.34 -3.81 -24.55
CA GLY A 361 -26.46 -4.54 -23.64
C GLY A 361 -25.59 -3.66 -22.75
N ARG A 362 -25.87 -2.34 -22.63
CA ARG A 362 -25.03 -1.41 -21.90
C ARG A 362 -25.85 -0.31 -21.23
N ILE A 363 -25.64 -0.09 -19.93
CA ILE A 363 -26.12 1.08 -19.21
C ILE A 363 -24.96 2.06 -19.09
N VAL A 364 -25.07 3.22 -19.73
CA VAL A 364 -24.04 4.27 -19.68
C VAL A 364 -24.17 5.03 -18.38
N LEU A 365 -23.06 5.18 -17.63
CA LEU A 365 -22.93 5.96 -16.42
C LEU A 365 -22.09 7.21 -16.66
N ALA A 366 -22.40 8.29 -15.95
CA ALA A 366 -21.58 9.49 -15.97
C ALA A 366 -20.44 9.41 -14.96
N GLY A 367 -19.40 10.22 -15.10
CA GLY A 367 -18.13 10.11 -14.40
C GLY A 367 -18.16 9.99 -12.85
N HIS A 368 -19.28 10.31 -12.18
CA HIS A 368 -19.40 10.20 -10.71
C HIS A 368 -20.55 9.32 -10.29
N GLU A 369 -21.16 8.66 -11.23
CA GLU A 369 -22.24 7.72 -11.00
C GLU A 369 -21.65 6.32 -10.76
N VAL A 370 -22.20 5.61 -9.79
CA VAL A 370 -21.88 4.19 -9.52
C VAL A 370 -23.16 3.39 -9.58
N ALA A 371 -23.16 2.30 -10.34
CA ALA A 371 -24.29 1.39 -10.37
C ALA A 371 -24.41 0.62 -9.05
N VAL A 372 -25.63 0.50 -8.56
CA VAL A 372 -25.95 -0.28 -7.37
C VAL A 372 -27.17 -1.17 -7.60
N LEU A 373 -27.13 -2.37 -7.03
CA LEU A 373 -28.23 -3.31 -7.05
C LEU A 373 -28.32 -3.99 -5.69
N GLU A 374 -29.19 -3.48 -4.81
CA GLU A 374 -29.34 -4.05 -3.45
C GLU A 374 -30.56 -4.96 -3.31
N ASP A 375 -31.51 -4.90 -4.24
CA ASP A 375 -32.77 -5.66 -4.23
C ASP A 375 -33.49 -5.61 -2.87
N ASN A 376 -33.49 -4.43 -2.24
CA ASN A 376 -34.11 -4.20 -0.96
C ASN A 376 -35.50 -3.55 -1.16
N ALA A 377 -36.55 -4.19 -0.65
CA ALA A 377 -37.92 -3.70 -0.75
C ALA A 377 -38.15 -2.37 0.01
N VAL A 378 -37.30 -2.07 1.00
CA VAL A 378 -37.39 -0.84 1.80
C VAL A 378 -36.83 0.37 1.04
N ILE A 379 -35.80 0.13 0.21
CA ILE A 379 -35.11 1.17 -0.55
C ILE A 379 -35.11 0.80 -2.04
N PRO A 380 -36.28 0.88 -2.71
CA PRO A 380 -36.39 0.45 -4.11
C PRO A 380 -35.54 1.29 -5.09
N GLU A 381 -35.13 2.49 -4.69
CA GLU A 381 -34.27 3.40 -5.48
C GLU A 381 -32.86 2.81 -5.72
N ARG A 382 -32.42 1.83 -4.93
CA ARG A 382 -31.13 1.18 -5.05
C ARG A 382 -31.14 -0.05 -5.96
N GLY A 383 -32.19 -0.23 -6.74
CA GLY A 383 -32.29 -1.26 -7.74
C GLY A 383 -33.21 -2.41 -7.34
N SER A 384 -33.54 -3.24 -8.32
CA SER A 384 -34.35 -4.43 -8.12
C SER A 384 -33.89 -5.55 -9.02
N LEU A 385 -33.86 -6.78 -8.48
CA LEU A 385 -33.47 -8.00 -9.16
C LEU A 385 -34.65 -8.94 -9.33
N ARG A 386 -34.91 -9.38 -10.57
CA ARG A 386 -35.88 -10.41 -10.86
C ARG A 386 -35.21 -11.59 -11.55
N ILE A 387 -35.19 -12.74 -10.91
CA ILE A 387 -34.64 -13.98 -11.42
C ILE A 387 -35.77 -14.87 -11.89
N ILE A 388 -35.72 -15.37 -13.12
CA ILE A 388 -36.68 -16.33 -13.70
C ILE A 388 -35.91 -17.61 -14.00
N LEU A 389 -36.23 -18.69 -13.35
CA LEU A 389 -35.56 -19.98 -13.47
C LEU A 389 -36.30 -20.95 -14.38
N HIS A 390 -35.55 -21.55 -15.32
CA HIS A 390 -36.08 -22.57 -16.23
C HIS A 390 -35.29 -23.89 -16.07
N GLY A 391 -35.96 -25.02 -15.99
CA GLY A 391 -35.33 -26.34 -15.73
C GLY A 391 -35.08 -26.60 -14.24
N GLY A 392 -34.13 -27.46 -13.93
CA GLY A 392 -33.78 -27.83 -12.55
C GLY A 392 -34.83 -28.61 -11.78
N LYS A 393 -34.44 -29.17 -10.64
CA LYS A 393 -35.34 -29.88 -9.72
C LYS A 393 -36.12 -28.86 -8.86
N PRO A 394 -37.42 -29.06 -8.63
CA PRO A 394 -38.12 -28.27 -7.63
C PRO A 394 -37.52 -28.59 -6.24
N GLY A 395 -37.18 -27.56 -5.48
CA GLY A 395 -36.67 -27.64 -4.11
C GLY A 395 -37.83 -27.77 -3.13
#